data_2e4e5d25fd7096a8a3d8e1003bef7ed5
#
_entry.id   2e4e5d25fd7096a8a3d8e1003bef7ed5
#
_cell.length_a   1.000
_cell.length_b   1.000
_cell.length_c   1.000
_cell.angle_alpha   90.00
_cell.angle_beta   90.00
_cell.angle_gamma   90.00
#
_symmetry.space_group_name_H-M   'P 1'
#
loop_
_entity.id
_entity.type
_entity.pdbx_description
1 polymer ?
#
loop_
_entity_poly.entity_id
_entity_poly.type
_entity_poly.pdbx_seq_one_letter_code
_entity_poly.pdbx_strand_id
1 'polypeptide(L)'
;MPSLEKKTALITGAARGIGAAIAKAFAAEGATVIVTDINDQDGAVTAEAIGASYHRLDVREPRDWQAVMNGHPRLDILVNNAGITGFENGNMIHDPEHVSLEDWHAVHAVNLDGTLLGCQAAIRAMKVAARGSIINIASRSGLVGIPGAAGYASSKAAILNHTRSVALYCAANGWEIRCNAIAPAAILTPIWEPMIGDGPDREDRMAALVAETPMKRFGRVEEVAAIAVMLASDDAAYMTGETLTLDGGLLAGSAASPG
;
A
#
# COMPACT_ATOMS: atom_id res chain seq x y z
N MET A 1 -4.48 -25.97 2.13
CA MET A 1 -3.44 -25.57 3.11
C MET A 1 -3.37 -24.04 3.07
N PRO A 2 -3.02 -23.37 4.19
CA PRO A 2 -2.80 -21.92 4.15
C PRO A 2 -1.75 -21.55 3.12
N SER A 3 -2.04 -20.53 2.30
CA SER A 3 -1.24 -20.20 1.11
C SER A 3 0.10 -19.52 1.42
N LEU A 4 0.26 -19.02 2.66
CA LEU A 4 1.47 -18.32 3.12
C LEU A 4 2.18 -19.04 4.28
N GLU A 5 1.92 -20.33 4.48
CA GLU A 5 2.54 -21.12 5.55
C GLU A 5 4.07 -21.08 5.46
N LYS A 6 4.73 -20.84 6.60
CA LYS A 6 6.21 -20.72 6.73
C LYS A 6 6.83 -19.50 6.01
N LYS A 7 6.04 -18.58 5.47
CA LYS A 7 6.54 -17.32 4.91
C LYS A 7 6.61 -16.25 6.00
N THR A 8 7.64 -15.42 5.94
CA THR A 8 7.80 -14.23 6.79
C THR A 8 7.42 -13.00 5.98
N ALA A 9 6.47 -12.21 6.49
CA ALA A 9 5.93 -11.04 5.82
C ALA A 9 6.09 -9.78 6.68
N LEU A 10 6.65 -8.71 6.10
CA LEU A 10 6.71 -7.38 6.70
C LEU A 10 5.72 -6.46 6.00
N ILE A 11 4.88 -5.76 6.78
CA ILE A 11 3.90 -4.82 6.28
C ILE A 11 4.14 -3.45 6.91
N THR A 12 4.34 -2.41 6.09
CA THR A 12 4.50 -1.04 6.56
C THR A 12 3.17 -0.30 6.66
N GLY A 13 3.05 0.64 7.62
CA GLY A 13 1.79 1.35 7.84
C GLY A 13 0.66 0.40 8.26
N ALA A 14 0.98 -0.61 9.07
CA ALA A 14 0.07 -1.71 9.39
C ALA A 14 -0.67 -1.54 10.73
N ALA A 15 -0.59 -0.37 11.36
CA ALA A 15 -1.35 -0.08 12.58
C ALA A 15 -2.87 -0.05 12.32
N ARG A 16 -3.32 0.33 11.13
CA ARG A 16 -4.74 0.48 10.77
C ARG A 16 -4.99 0.32 9.27
N GLY A 17 -6.26 0.40 8.89
CA GLY A 17 -6.69 0.47 7.48
C GLY A 17 -6.26 -0.73 6.64
N ILE A 18 -5.79 -0.47 5.42
CA ILE A 18 -5.38 -1.49 4.45
C ILE A 18 -4.24 -2.35 5.00
N GLY A 19 -3.22 -1.73 5.60
CA GLY A 19 -2.06 -2.45 6.14
C GLY A 19 -2.44 -3.44 7.24
N ALA A 20 -3.30 -3.04 8.18
CA ALA A 20 -3.79 -3.93 9.24
C ALA A 20 -4.65 -5.07 8.67
N ALA A 21 -5.48 -4.82 7.66
CA ALA A 21 -6.27 -5.85 7.00
C ALA A 21 -5.39 -6.87 6.26
N ILE A 22 -4.33 -6.41 5.58
CA ILE A 22 -3.35 -7.28 4.94
C ILE A 22 -2.61 -8.12 5.99
N ALA A 23 -2.15 -7.50 7.09
CA ALA A 23 -1.48 -8.20 8.18
C ALA A 23 -2.36 -9.33 8.76
N LYS A 24 -3.65 -9.03 9.01
CA LYS A 24 -4.63 -10.00 9.48
C LYS A 24 -4.86 -11.14 8.50
N ALA A 25 -5.00 -10.82 7.20
CA ALA A 25 -5.20 -11.83 6.17
C ALA A 25 -3.96 -12.73 6.02
N PHE A 26 -2.76 -12.16 6.05
CA PHE A 26 -1.52 -12.93 5.96
C PHE A 26 -1.33 -13.86 7.16
N ALA A 27 -1.64 -13.41 8.38
CA ALA A 27 -1.60 -14.25 9.58
C ALA A 27 -2.61 -15.41 9.47
N ALA A 28 -3.83 -15.15 8.99
CA ALA A 28 -4.84 -16.18 8.76
C ALA A 28 -4.40 -17.23 7.72
N GLU A 29 -3.57 -16.83 6.73
CA GLU A 29 -2.95 -17.70 5.73
C GLU A 29 -1.63 -18.36 6.22
N GLY A 30 -1.32 -18.25 7.50
CA GLY A 30 -0.20 -18.96 8.14
C GLY A 30 1.17 -18.27 8.02
N ALA A 31 1.23 -17.01 7.60
CA ALA A 31 2.48 -16.27 7.59
C ALA A 31 2.91 -15.84 9.00
N THR A 32 4.22 -15.79 9.24
CA THR A 32 4.81 -15.04 10.35
C THR A 32 4.82 -13.56 9.96
N VAL A 33 3.98 -12.76 10.63
CA VAL A 33 3.77 -11.35 10.27
C VAL A 33 4.61 -10.43 11.16
N ILE A 34 5.22 -9.42 10.54
CA ILE A 34 5.93 -8.31 11.18
C ILE A 34 5.11 -7.04 10.87
N VAL A 35 4.40 -6.54 11.86
CA VAL A 35 3.64 -5.28 11.79
C VAL A 35 4.58 -4.13 12.03
N THR A 36 4.61 -3.13 11.12
CA THR A 36 5.41 -1.93 11.32
C THR A 36 4.61 -0.66 11.06
N ASP A 37 4.83 0.36 11.90
CA ASP A 37 4.18 1.67 11.81
C ASP A 37 4.97 2.72 12.61
N ILE A 38 4.63 3.99 12.45
CA ILE A 38 5.07 5.09 13.34
C ILE A 38 4.15 5.26 14.56
N ASN A 39 2.93 4.72 14.50
CA ASN A 39 1.96 4.72 15.60
C ASN A 39 2.16 3.47 16.47
N ASP A 40 2.95 3.62 17.53
CA ASP A 40 3.32 2.51 18.41
C ASP A 40 2.12 1.89 19.10
N GLN A 41 1.12 2.70 19.50
CA GLN A 41 -0.04 2.23 20.23
C GLN A 41 -0.92 1.33 19.36
N ASP A 42 -1.38 1.84 18.23
CA ASP A 42 -2.27 1.08 17.34
C ASP A 42 -1.55 -0.10 16.68
N GLY A 43 -0.23 0.07 16.39
CA GLY A 43 0.61 -0.99 15.84
C GLY A 43 0.75 -2.17 16.78
N ALA A 44 0.98 -1.92 18.07
CA ALA A 44 1.04 -2.96 19.09
C ALA A 44 -0.30 -3.69 19.25
N VAL A 45 -1.42 -2.97 19.28
CA VAL A 45 -2.78 -3.54 19.33
C VAL A 45 -3.03 -4.45 18.12
N THR A 46 -2.70 -3.99 16.92
CA THR A 46 -2.88 -4.78 15.70
C THR A 46 -2.03 -6.05 15.72
N ALA A 47 -0.76 -5.95 16.13
CA ALA A 47 0.13 -7.10 16.21
C ALA A 47 -0.35 -8.13 17.25
N GLU A 48 -0.74 -7.69 18.45
CA GLU A 48 -1.28 -8.56 19.51
C GLU A 48 -2.52 -9.33 19.02
N ALA A 49 -3.45 -8.64 18.33
CA ALA A 49 -4.68 -9.22 17.84
C ALA A 49 -4.49 -10.39 16.86
N ILE A 50 -3.34 -10.47 16.19
CA ILE A 50 -3.01 -11.51 15.20
C ILE A 50 -1.84 -12.39 15.58
N GLY A 51 -1.29 -12.24 16.80
CA GLY A 51 -0.13 -13.00 17.26
C GLY A 51 1.17 -12.66 16.52
N ALA A 52 1.31 -11.42 16.04
CA ALA A 52 2.46 -10.92 15.29
C ALA A 52 3.43 -10.12 16.17
N SER A 53 4.63 -9.83 15.65
CA SER A 53 5.53 -8.85 16.26
C SER A 53 5.24 -7.46 15.76
N TYR A 54 5.42 -6.45 16.64
CA TYR A 54 5.38 -5.04 16.27
C TYR A 54 6.77 -4.43 16.35
N HIS A 55 7.11 -3.59 15.36
CA HIS A 55 8.31 -2.76 15.39
C HIS A 55 7.99 -1.35 14.88
N ARG A 56 8.48 -0.33 15.59
CA ARG A 56 8.42 1.02 15.09
C ARG A 56 9.25 1.15 13.82
N LEU A 57 8.69 1.75 12.79
CA LEU A 57 9.37 2.01 11.52
C LEU A 57 8.83 3.29 10.89
N ASP A 58 9.63 4.34 10.87
CA ASP A 58 9.44 5.44 9.94
C ASP A 58 10.06 5.06 8.60
N VAL A 59 9.22 4.87 7.58
CA VAL A 59 9.68 4.41 6.27
C VAL A 59 10.66 5.35 5.58
N ARG A 60 10.74 6.62 6.01
CA ARG A 60 11.68 7.63 5.52
C ARG A 60 13.10 7.44 6.05
N GLU A 61 13.25 6.68 7.15
CA GLU A 61 14.49 6.59 7.91
C GLU A 61 15.25 5.29 7.59
N PRO A 62 16.40 5.35 6.88
CA PRO A 62 17.21 4.16 6.58
C PRO A 62 17.66 3.39 7.83
N ARG A 63 17.83 4.08 8.97
CA ARG A 63 18.23 3.45 10.23
C ARG A 63 17.12 2.57 10.82
N ASP A 64 15.86 2.98 10.69
CA ASP A 64 14.72 2.20 11.17
C ASP A 64 14.59 0.91 10.34
N TRP A 65 14.72 1.02 9.00
CA TRP A 65 14.77 -0.15 8.13
C TRP A 65 15.90 -1.12 8.54
N GLN A 66 17.09 -0.59 8.81
CA GLN A 66 18.22 -1.43 9.23
C GLN A 66 17.95 -2.10 10.57
N ALA A 67 17.37 -1.39 11.55
CA ALA A 67 17.04 -1.94 12.86
C ALA A 67 16.04 -3.10 12.75
N VAL A 68 14.96 -2.92 11.99
CA VAL A 68 13.95 -3.97 11.77
C VAL A 68 14.56 -5.18 11.04
N MET A 69 15.30 -4.95 9.96
CA MET A 69 15.88 -6.04 9.16
C MET A 69 17.00 -6.80 9.88
N ASN A 70 17.73 -6.18 10.83
CA ASN A 70 18.70 -6.89 11.67
C ASN A 70 18.01 -7.93 12.58
N GLY A 71 16.80 -7.63 13.07
CA GLY A 71 15.99 -8.58 13.84
C GLY A 71 15.33 -9.68 12.98
N HIS A 72 15.20 -9.43 11.67
CA HIS A 72 14.48 -10.31 10.74
C HIS A 72 15.28 -10.51 9.43
N PRO A 73 16.40 -11.26 9.49
CA PRO A 73 17.31 -11.41 8.34
C PRO A 73 16.70 -12.21 7.18
N ARG A 74 15.62 -12.95 7.44
CA ARG A 74 14.83 -13.65 6.41
C ARG A 74 13.52 -12.92 6.18
N LEU A 75 13.25 -12.59 4.92
CA LEU A 75 12.01 -11.99 4.47
C LEU A 75 11.56 -12.68 3.19
N ASP A 76 10.32 -13.16 3.16
CA ASP A 76 9.71 -13.78 1.99
C ASP A 76 8.74 -12.82 1.29
N ILE A 77 8.10 -11.91 2.06
CA ILE A 77 7.10 -10.97 1.53
C ILE A 77 7.32 -9.59 2.15
N LEU A 78 7.34 -8.55 1.31
CA LEU A 78 7.23 -7.16 1.74
C LEU A 78 5.95 -6.54 1.19
N VAL A 79 5.22 -5.82 2.05
CA VAL A 79 4.14 -4.92 1.61
C VAL A 79 4.50 -3.48 1.96
N ASN A 80 4.85 -2.68 0.97
CA ASN A 80 5.00 -1.24 1.09
C ASN A 80 3.61 -0.60 1.06
N ASN A 81 3.02 -0.39 2.24
CA ASN A 81 1.67 0.17 2.37
C ASN A 81 1.68 1.55 3.04
N ALA A 82 2.67 1.88 3.87
CA ALA A 82 2.76 3.19 4.50
C ALA A 82 2.63 4.33 3.48
N GLY A 83 1.79 5.30 3.78
CA GLY A 83 1.56 6.43 2.89
C GLY A 83 0.66 7.48 3.51
N ILE A 84 0.79 8.70 3.01
CA ILE A 84 -0.01 9.87 3.38
C ILE A 84 -0.60 10.51 2.14
N THR A 85 -1.69 11.26 2.33
CA THR A 85 -2.34 12.04 1.25
C THR A 85 -1.78 13.46 1.15
N GLY A 86 -1.27 14.00 2.25
CA GLY A 86 -0.90 15.40 2.46
C GLY A 86 -1.98 16.20 3.20
N PHE A 87 -3.19 15.65 3.35
CA PHE A 87 -4.31 16.34 4.03
C PHE A 87 -4.33 16.14 5.55
N GLU A 88 -3.43 15.34 6.08
CA GLU A 88 -3.40 14.94 7.49
C GLU A 88 -3.20 16.12 8.46
N ASN A 89 -2.55 17.19 7.99
CA ASN A 89 -2.31 18.43 8.77
C ASN A 89 -3.44 19.46 8.61
N GLY A 90 -4.54 19.13 7.92
CA GLY A 90 -5.67 20.02 7.66
C GLY A 90 -5.43 21.04 6.55
N ASN A 91 -4.25 21.09 5.93
CA ASN A 91 -4.05 21.87 4.70
C ASN A 91 -4.72 21.16 3.54
N MET A 92 -5.70 21.82 2.90
CA MET A 92 -6.46 21.28 1.76
C MET A 92 -6.01 21.84 0.40
N ILE A 93 -4.92 22.63 0.37
CA ILE A 93 -4.42 23.26 -0.85
C ILE A 93 -3.28 22.41 -1.42
N HIS A 94 -3.64 21.46 -2.29
CA HIS A 94 -2.71 20.53 -2.93
C HIS A 94 -2.90 20.48 -4.45
N ASP A 95 -3.48 21.56 -5.03
CA ASP A 95 -3.59 21.71 -6.48
C ASP A 95 -2.22 22.07 -7.11
N PRO A 96 -2.05 21.90 -8.44
CA PRO A 96 -0.76 22.09 -9.11
C PRO A 96 -0.22 23.53 -9.09
N GLU A 97 -1.07 24.52 -8.86
CA GLU A 97 -0.66 25.93 -8.83
C GLU A 97 -0.15 26.35 -7.44
N HIS A 98 -0.75 25.81 -6.36
CA HIS A 98 -0.55 26.34 -5.02
C HIS A 98 0.10 25.37 -4.04
N VAL A 99 0.25 24.07 -4.38
CA VAL A 99 0.92 23.11 -3.49
C VAL A 99 2.32 23.59 -3.13
N SER A 100 2.63 23.67 -1.84
CA SER A 100 3.97 24.06 -1.39
C SER A 100 5.01 22.97 -1.69
N LEU A 101 6.28 23.35 -1.91
CA LEU A 101 7.36 22.37 -2.03
C LEU A 101 7.54 21.55 -0.74
N GLU A 102 7.22 22.12 0.42
CA GLU A 102 7.27 21.41 1.69
C GLU A 102 6.26 20.26 1.72
N ASP A 103 5.00 20.53 1.42
CA ASP A 103 3.95 19.50 1.35
C ASP A 103 4.23 18.48 0.26
N TRP A 104 4.69 18.94 -0.91
CA TRP A 104 5.12 18.07 -2.00
C TRP A 104 6.20 17.09 -1.56
N HIS A 105 7.27 17.59 -0.93
CA HIS A 105 8.37 16.75 -0.46
C HIS A 105 7.95 15.84 0.69
N ALA A 106 7.09 16.30 1.61
CA ALA A 106 6.59 15.49 2.71
C ALA A 106 5.84 14.25 2.19
N VAL A 107 4.96 14.43 1.20
CA VAL A 107 4.22 13.31 0.57
C VAL A 107 5.17 12.37 -0.16
N HIS A 108 6.12 12.89 -0.93
CA HIS A 108 7.07 12.04 -1.67
C HIS A 108 8.01 11.29 -0.73
N ALA A 109 8.48 11.90 0.34
CA ALA A 109 9.37 11.26 1.31
C ALA A 109 8.72 10.01 1.95
N VAL A 110 7.44 10.09 2.30
CA VAL A 110 6.74 8.91 2.86
C VAL A 110 6.40 7.91 1.75
N ASN A 111 5.70 8.38 0.71
CA ASN A 111 5.09 7.47 -0.27
C ASN A 111 6.12 6.84 -1.20
N LEU A 112 7.06 7.64 -1.73
CA LEU A 112 8.00 7.23 -2.77
C LEU A 112 9.35 6.80 -2.19
N ASP A 113 10.00 7.66 -1.40
CA ASP A 113 11.31 7.33 -0.82
C ASP A 113 11.18 6.17 0.16
N GLY A 114 10.09 6.14 0.97
CA GLY A 114 9.78 5.01 1.84
C GLY A 114 9.60 3.70 1.07
N THR A 115 8.90 3.73 -0.07
CA THR A 115 8.75 2.56 -0.96
C THR A 115 10.11 2.14 -1.56
N LEU A 116 10.94 3.08 -1.99
CA LEU A 116 12.29 2.79 -2.46
C LEU A 116 13.13 2.08 -1.39
N LEU A 117 13.17 2.62 -0.17
CA LEU A 117 13.94 2.05 0.95
C LEU A 117 13.43 0.64 1.30
N GLY A 118 12.11 0.44 1.30
CA GLY A 118 11.51 -0.87 1.51
C GLY A 118 11.89 -1.87 0.43
N CYS A 119 11.81 -1.50 -0.85
CA CYS A 119 12.25 -2.35 -1.96
C CYS A 119 13.73 -2.72 -1.83
N GLN A 120 14.61 -1.77 -1.47
CA GLN A 120 16.03 -2.03 -1.25
C GLN A 120 16.27 -3.01 -0.10
N ALA A 121 15.56 -2.82 1.03
CA ALA A 121 15.66 -3.71 2.19
C ALA A 121 15.20 -5.13 1.84
N ALA A 122 14.04 -5.25 1.17
CA ALA A 122 13.51 -6.54 0.74
C ALA A 122 14.43 -7.27 -0.23
N ILE A 123 14.92 -6.60 -1.28
CA ILE A 123 15.85 -7.21 -2.25
C ILE A 123 17.10 -7.74 -1.55
N ARG A 124 17.68 -6.97 -0.62
CA ARG A 124 18.88 -7.41 0.13
C ARG A 124 18.61 -8.68 0.94
N ALA A 125 17.44 -8.81 1.57
CA ALA A 125 17.06 -9.99 2.34
C ALA A 125 16.69 -11.19 1.44
N MET A 126 15.88 -10.95 0.41
CA MET A 126 15.32 -11.99 -0.45
C MET A 126 16.34 -12.59 -1.43
N LYS A 127 17.33 -11.81 -1.90
CA LYS A 127 18.33 -12.29 -2.85
C LYS A 127 19.15 -13.47 -2.35
N VAL A 128 19.26 -13.67 -1.03
CA VAL A 128 19.98 -14.80 -0.43
C VAL A 128 19.28 -16.13 -0.75
N ALA A 129 17.94 -16.15 -0.72
CA ALA A 129 17.13 -17.30 -1.12
C ALA A 129 16.77 -17.24 -2.62
N ALA A 130 17.13 -16.15 -3.31
CA ALA A 130 16.80 -15.82 -4.69
C ALA A 130 15.27 -15.86 -4.97
N ARG A 131 14.41 -15.68 -3.97
CA ARG A 131 12.95 -15.78 -4.07
C ARG A 131 12.26 -14.81 -3.11
N GLY A 132 11.13 -14.23 -3.54
CA GLY A 132 10.30 -13.38 -2.70
C GLY A 132 9.17 -12.69 -3.45
N SER A 133 8.31 -11.96 -2.70
CA SER A 133 7.23 -11.14 -3.26
C SER A 133 7.24 -9.75 -2.63
N ILE A 134 7.36 -8.72 -3.45
CA ILE A 134 7.23 -7.31 -3.05
C ILE A 134 5.90 -6.79 -3.60
N ILE A 135 5.09 -6.21 -2.72
CA ILE A 135 3.77 -5.66 -3.05
C ILE A 135 3.77 -4.18 -2.68
N ASN A 136 3.59 -3.31 -3.64
CA ASN A 136 3.54 -1.87 -3.43
C ASN A 136 2.08 -1.38 -3.47
N ILE A 137 1.60 -0.76 -2.40
CA ILE A 137 0.28 -0.15 -2.38
C ILE A 137 0.36 1.23 -3.03
N ALA A 138 -0.03 1.29 -4.30
CA ALA A 138 -0.14 2.50 -5.06
C ALA A 138 -1.53 3.16 -4.85
N SER A 139 -2.15 3.64 -5.89
CA SER A 139 -3.52 4.17 -5.91
C SER A 139 -4.00 4.28 -7.36
N ARG A 140 -5.31 4.27 -7.56
CA ARG A 140 -5.94 4.72 -8.81
C ARG A 140 -5.44 6.12 -9.22
N SER A 141 -5.16 6.98 -8.24
CA SER A 141 -4.61 8.32 -8.45
C SER A 141 -3.21 8.34 -9.09
N GLY A 142 -2.51 7.20 -9.13
CA GLY A 142 -1.28 7.05 -9.91
C GLY A 142 -1.50 6.72 -11.38
N LEU A 143 -2.74 6.40 -11.78
CA LEU A 143 -3.12 6.06 -13.16
C LEU A 143 -3.80 7.22 -13.89
N VAL A 144 -4.31 8.20 -13.15
CA VAL A 144 -5.02 9.38 -13.68
C VAL A 144 -4.64 10.65 -12.92
N GLY A 145 -4.86 11.81 -13.53
CA GLY A 145 -4.66 13.10 -12.86
C GLY A 145 -5.72 13.35 -11.79
N ILE A 146 -5.31 13.92 -10.66
CA ILE A 146 -6.19 14.38 -9.58
C ILE A 146 -5.90 15.84 -9.31
N PRO A 147 -6.76 16.78 -9.80
CA PRO A 147 -6.48 18.21 -9.71
C PRO A 147 -6.21 18.73 -8.30
N GLY A 148 -6.90 18.20 -7.27
CA GLY A 148 -6.74 18.64 -5.90
C GLY A 148 -5.70 17.85 -5.08
N ALA A 149 -4.87 16.97 -5.69
CA ALA A 149 -3.92 16.13 -4.96
C ALA A 149 -2.65 15.86 -5.79
N ALA A 150 -2.00 16.91 -6.30
CA ALA A 150 -0.88 16.82 -7.22
C ALA A 150 0.30 15.99 -6.66
N GLY A 151 0.74 16.27 -5.43
CA GLY A 151 1.83 15.55 -4.77
C GLY A 151 1.51 14.08 -4.54
N TYR A 152 0.30 13.80 -4.06
CA TYR A 152 -0.14 12.41 -3.86
C TYR A 152 -0.21 11.63 -5.16
N ALA A 153 -0.90 12.16 -6.17
CA ALA A 153 -1.08 11.48 -7.45
C ALA A 153 0.27 11.19 -8.13
N SER A 154 1.18 12.18 -8.15
CA SER A 154 2.52 12.00 -8.72
C SER A 154 3.35 10.97 -7.95
N SER A 155 3.30 10.96 -6.61
CA SER A 155 4.00 9.95 -5.81
C SER A 155 3.50 8.53 -6.13
N LYS A 156 2.17 8.36 -6.26
CA LYS A 156 1.58 7.06 -6.58
C LYS A 156 1.85 6.61 -8.02
N ALA A 157 1.93 7.54 -8.98
CA ALA A 157 2.36 7.26 -10.35
C ALA A 157 3.84 6.79 -10.40
N ALA A 158 4.71 7.44 -9.63
CA ALA A 158 6.11 7.05 -9.52
C ALA A 158 6.28 5.63 -8.94
N ILE A 159 5.48 5.25 -7.93
CA ILE A 159 5.47 3.89 -7.36
C ILE A 159 5.14 2.84 -8.45
N LEU A 160 4.18 3.11 -9.33
CA LEU A 160 3.81 2.18 -10.39
C LEU A 160 4.98 1.91 -11.35
N ASN A 161 5.72 2.95 -11.73
CA ASN A 161 6.88 2.78 -12.59
C ASN A 161 8.07 2.15 -11.85
N HIS A 162 8.28 2.52 -10.57
CA HIS A 162 9.31 1.92 -9.73
C HIS A 162 9.08 0.42 -9.54
N THR A 163 7.83 -0.02 -9.38
CA THR A 163 7.44 -1.43 -9.32
C THR A 163 7.95 -2.22 -10.54
N ARG A 164 7.77 -1.68 -11.74
CA ARG A 164 8.27 -2.30 -12.98
C ARG A 164 9.79 -2.36 -13.02
N SER A 165 10.46 -1.29 -12.59
CA SER A 165 11.92 -1.24 -12.54
C SER A 165 12.49 -2.29 -11.58
N VAL A 166 11.87 -2.46 -10.40
CA VAL A 166 12.26 -3.48 -9.40
C VAL A 166 12.05 -4.89 -9.97
N ALA A 167 10.89 -5.15 -10.58
CA ALA A 167 10.57 -6.43 -11.20
C ALA A 167 11.62 -6.84 -12.25
N LEU A 168 11.92 -5.93 -13.18
CA LEU A 168 12.90 -6.16 -14.25
C LEU A 168 14.32 -6.31 -13.72
N TYR A 169 14.68 -5.52 -12.70
CA TYR A 169 15.99 -5.65 -12.07
C TYR A 169 16.18 -7.02 -11.42
N CYS A 170 15.19 -7.51 -10.68
CA CYS A 170 15.25 -8.83 -10.04
C CYS A 170 15.33 -9.95 -11.09
N ALA A 171 14.52 -9.87 -12.14
CA ALA A 171 14.55 -10.85 -13.25
C ALA A 171 15.88 -10.86 -13.98
N ALA A 172 16.47 -9.69 -14.26
CA ALA A 172 17.78 -9.58 -14.92
C ALA A 172 18.92 -10.19 -14.10
N ASN A 173 18.77 -10.26 -12.77
CA ASN A 173 19.74 -10.92 -11.88
C ASN A 173 19.45 -12.42 -11.67
N GLY A 174 18.44 -12.98 -12.34
CA GLY A 174 18.08 -14.39 -12.22
C GLY A 174 17.39 -14.75 -10.89
N TRP A 175 16.79 -13.78 -10.20
CA TRP A 175 16.08 -14.01 -8.95
C TRP A 175 14.58 -14.15 -9.19
N GLU A 176 13.95 -15.12 -8.54
CA GLU A 176 12.49 -15.30 -8.49
C GLU A 176 11.83 -14.32 -7.49
N ILE A 177 12.33 -13.08 -7.44
CA ILE A 177 11.76 -12.00 -6.64
C ILE A 177 10.80 -11.24 -7.53
N ARG A 178 9.50 -11.35 -7.21
CA ARG A 178 8.44 -10.65 -7.91
C ARG A 178 8.17 -9.29 -7.27
N CYS A 179 7.80 -8.31 -8.07
CA CYS A 179 7.36 -7.00 -7.58
C CYS A 179 6.13 -6.56 -8.35
N ASN A 180 5.01 -6.37 -7.63
CA ASN A 180 3.73 -5.95 -8.22
C ASN A 180 3.12 -4.82 -7.41
N ALA A 181 2.19 -4.08 -8.00
CA ALA A 181 1.45 -3.01 -7.35
C ALA A 181 -0.04 -3.34 -7.26
N ILE A 182 -0.68 -2.89 -6.19
CA ILE A 182 -2.13 -2.78 -6.10
C ILE A 182 -2.47 -1.30 -6.18
N ALA A 183 -3.41 -0.94 -7.04
CA ALA A 183 -3.90 0.43 -7.23
C ALA A 183 -5.37 0.54 -6.80
N PRO A 184 -5.65 0.68 -5.49
CA PRO A 184 -7.01 0.84 -5.01
C PRO A 184 -7.56 2.23 -5.36
N ALA A 185 -8.88 2.33 -5.52
CA ALA A 185 -9.60 3.60 -5.54
C ALA A 185 -10.12 3.94 -4.12
N ALA A 186 -11.37 4.35 -4.00
CA ALA A 186 -11.97 4.70 -2.71
C ALA A 186 -12.21 3.44 -1.85
N ILE A 187 -11.25 3.11 -0.99
CA ILE A 187 -11.37 2.07 0.04
C ILE A 187 -11.69 2.74 1.38
N LEU A 188 -12.74 2.30 2.05
CA LEU A 188 -13.16 2.89 3.32
C LEU A 188 -12.11 2.61 4.41
N THR A 189 -11.43 3.66 4.81
CA THR A 189 -10.35 3.65 5.82
C THR A 189 -10.36 4.98 6.59
N PRO A 190 -9.68 5.08 7.73
CA PRO A 190 -9.58 6.34 8.47
C PRO A 190 -8.99 7.52 7.68
N ILE A 191 -8.32 7.28 6.56
CA ILE A 191 -7.77 8.33 5.68
C ILE A 191 -8.87 9.25 5.11
N TRP A 192 -10.12 8.78 5.07
CA TRP A 192 -11.28 9.51 4.56
C TRP A 192 -11.98 10.36 5.62
N GLU A 193 -11.70 10.16 6.92
CA GLU A 193 -12.39 10.86 8.00
C GLU A 193 -12.35 12.39 7.88
N PRO A 194 -11.24 13.03 7.44
CA PRO A 194 -11.22 14.47 7.23
C PRO A 194 -12.23 14.98 6.19
N MET A 195 -12.57 14.14 5.22
CA MET A 195 -13.51 14.47 4.12
C MET A 195 -14.94 14.04 4.43
N ILE A 196 -15.10 12.92 5.13
CA ILE A 196 -16.42 12.36 5.45
C ILE A 196 -17.01 13.05 6.68
N GLY A 197 -16.17 13.32 7.70
CA GLY A 197 -16.62 13.85 8.99
C GLY A 197 -17.54 12.90 9.76
N ASP A 198 -18.09 13.37 10.87
CA ASP A 198 -18.98 12.63 11.79
C ASP A 198 -20.40 13.27 11.91
N GLY A 199 -20.67 14.28 11.09
CA GLY A 199 -21.94 15.01 11.06
C GLY A 199 -23.11 14.20 10.48
N PRO A 200 -24.33 14.75 10.59
CA PRO A 200 -25.57 14.08 10.09
C PRO A 200 -25.59 13.88 8.57
N ASP A 201 -24.74 14.59 7.84
CA ASP A 201 -24.56 14.51 6.39
C ASP A 201 -23.47 13.51 5.96
N ARG A 202 -22.95 12.69 6.89
CA ARG A 202 -21.89 11.71 6.64
C ARG A 202 -22.23 10.74 5.50
N GLU A 203 -23.43 10.21 5.48
CA GLU A 203 -23.88 9.27 4.44
C GLU A 203 -23.95 9.94 3.07
N ASP A 204 -24.45 11.17 2.99
CA ASP A 204 -24.51 11.95 1.74
C ASP A 204 -23.10 12.25 1.20
N ARG A 205 -22.16 12.60 2.07
CA ARG A 205 -20.75 12.81 1.69
C ARG A 205 -20.11 11.52 1.20
N MET A 206 -20.34 10.41 1.87
CA MET A 206 -19.87 9.10 1.44
C MET A 206 -20.43 8.73 0.06
N ALA A 207 -21.73 8.92 -0.16
CA ALA A 207 -22.37 8.68 -1.45
C ALA A 207 -21.79 9.56 -2.56
N ALA A 208 -21.57 10.84 -2.26
CA ALA A 208 -20.96 11.79 -3.21
C ALA A 208 -19.53 11.38 -3.63
N LEU A 209 -18.70 10.91 -2.69
CA LEU A 209 -17.33 10.47 -2.95
C LEU A 209 -17.24 9.26 -3.89
N VAL A 210 -18.28 8.42 -3.94
CA VAL A 210 -18.33 7.23 -4.81
C VAL A 210 -19.36 7.37 -5.94
N ALA A 211 -19.91 8.57 -6.15
CA ALA A 211 -20.97 8.81 -7.12
C ALA A 211 -20.55 8.44 -8.56
N GLU A 212 -19.30 8.60 -8.93
CA GLU A 212 -18.76 8.24 -10.24
C GLU A 212 -18.31 6.77 -10.33
N THR A 213 -18.17 6.08 -9.18
CA THR A 213 -17.80 4.67 -9.17
C THR A 213 -18.96 3.81 -9.67
N PRO A 214 -18.81 2.98 -10.70
CA PRO A 214 -19.90 2.13 -11.22
C PRO A 214 -20.56 1.26 -10.16
N MET A 215 -19.80 0.68 -9.23
CA MET A 215 -20.34 -0.13 -8.13
C MET A 215 -21.01 0.68 -7.00
N LYS A 216 -20.99 2.03 -7.07
CA LYS A 216 -21.70 2.96 -6.14
C LYS A 216 -21.44 2.72 -4.65
N ARG A 217 -20.27 2.23 -4.31
CA ARG A 217 -19.83 2.01 -2.93
C ARG A 217 -18.33 2.19 -2.77
N PHE A 218 -17.91 2.42 -1.54
CA PHE A 218 -16.51 2.21 -1.18
C PHE A 218 -16.13 0.72 -1.30
N GLY A 219 -14.89 0.47 -1.68
CA GLY A 219 -14.27 -0.84 -1.48
C GLY A 219 -13.98 -1.06 0.01
N ARG A 220 -13.82 -2.33 0.39
CA ARG A 220 -13.45 -2.73 1.75
C ARG A 220 -11.97 -3.08 1.81
N VAL A 221 -11.37 -2.91 2.98
CA VAL A 221 -9.94 -3.23 3.20
C VAL A 221 -9.65 -4.71 2.97
N GLU A 222 -10.64 -5.60 3.23
CA GLU A 222 -10.54 -7.03 2.99
C GLU A 222 -10.45 -7.37 1.49
N GLU A 223 -11.05 -6.56 0.63
CA GLU A 223 -10.98 -6.75 -0.84
C GLU A 223 -9.55 -6.46 -1.34
N VAL A 224 -8.86 -5.48 -0.74
CA VAL A 224 -7.43 -5.21 -1.01
C VAL A 224 -6.56 -6.34 -0.44
N ALA A 225 -6.85 -6.79 0.78
CA ALA A 225 -6.09 -7.84 1.45
C ALA A 225 -6.16 -9.17 0.68
N ALA A 226 -7.30 -9.52 0.08
CA ALA A 226 -7.43 -10.72 -0.74
C ALA A 226 -6.49 -10.70 -1.96
N ILE A 227 -6.39 -9.55 -2.64
CA ILE A 227 -5.44 -9.39 -3.75
C ILE A 227 -3.98 -9.48 -3.25
N ALA A 228 -3.69 -8.90 -2.07
CA ALA A 228 -2.36 -8.98 -1.48
C ALA A 228 -1.97 -10.43 -1.13
N VAL A 229 -2.89 -11.24 -0.61
CA VAL A 229 -2.68 -12.68 -0.37
C VAL A 229 -2.34 -13.40 -1.66
N MET A 230 -3.12 -13.19 -2.74
CA MET A 230 -2.84 -13.79 -4.04
C MET A 230 -1.44 -13.40 -4.55
N LEU A 231 -1.08 -12.11 -4.51
CA LEU A 231 0.23 -11.64 -4.97
C LEU A 231 1.39 -12.16 -4.11
N ALA A 232 1.17 -12.42 -2.83
CA ALA A 232 2.15 -12.99 -1.90
C ALA A 232 2.33 -14.50 -2.08
N SER A 233 1.31 -15.20 -2.58
CA SER A 233 1.29 -16.65 -2.75
C SER A 233 1.96 -17.11 -4.04
N ASP A 234 2.08 -18.41 -4.19
CA ASP A 234 2.60 -19.07 -5.39
C ASP A 234 1.58 -19.07 -6.54
N ASP A 235 0.30 -18.73 -6.28
CA ASP A 235 -0.72 -18.58 -7.32
C ASP A 235 -0.38 -17.44 -8.30
N ALA A 236 0.41 -16.47 -7.85
CA ALA A 236 0.93 -15.37 -8.68
C ALA A 236 2.39 -15.59 -9.14
N ALA A 237 2.87 -16.83 -9.21
CA ALA A 237 4.29 -17.12 -9.49
C ALA A 237 4.78 -16.56 -10.85
N TYR A 238 3.90 -16.42 -11.83
CA TYR A 238 4.24 -15.88 -13.16
C TYR A 238 3.85 -14.40 -13.33
N MET A 239 3.57 -13.69 -12.22
CA MET A 239 3.13 -12.30 -12.23
C MET A 239 4.20 -11.39 -11.61
N THR A 240 4.83 -10.53 -12.41
CA THR A 240 5.79 -9.52 -11.94
C THR A 240 5.71 -8.27 -12.81
N GLY A 241 5.91 -7.07 -12.22
CA GLY A 241 5.82 -5.78 -12.89
C GLY A 241 4.38 -5.30 -13.12
N GLU A 242 3.39 -6.01 -12.62
CA GLU A 242 1.98 -5.74 -12.85
C GLU A 242 1.38 -4.72 -11.87
N THR A 243 0.30 -4.07 -12.33
CA THR A 243 -0.55 -3.18 -11.53
C THR A 243 -1.98 -3.70 -11.54
N LEU A 244 -2.44 -4.17 -10.39
CA LEU A 244 -3.82 -4.63 -10.21
C LEU A 244 -4.69 -3.48 -9.73
N THR A 245 -5.61 -3.03 -10.58
CA THR A 245 -6.56 -1.96 -10.25
C THR A 245 -7.76 -2.54 -9.49
N LEU A 246 -8.10 -1.91 -8.35
CA LEU A 246 -9.24 -2.27 -7.51
C LEU A 246 -10.09 -1.03 -7.26
N ASP A 247 -10.99 -0.71 -8.19
CA ASP A 247 -11.62 0.62 -8.30
C ASP A 247 -13.13 0.61 -8.49
N GLY A 248 -13.78 -0.55 -8.38
CA GLY A 248 -15.22 -0.68 -8.60
C GLY A 248 -15.68 -0.32 -10.01
N GLY A 249 -14.76 -0.43 -10.99
CA GLY A 249 -15.01 -0.18 -12.41
C GLY A 249 -14.79 1.28 -12.83
N LEU A 250 -14.23 2.13 -11.97
CA LEU A 250 -14.07 3.57 -12.24
C LEU A 250 -13.23 3.85 -13.50
N LEU A 251 -12.20 3.06 -13.76
CA LEU A 251 -11.31 3.21 -14.92
C LEU A 251 -11.65 2.25 -16.08
N ALA A 252 -12.70 1.44 -15.96
CA ALA A 252 -13.06 0.49 -17.01
C ALA A 252 -13.61 1.16 -18.28
N GLY A 253 -14.05 2.41 -18.17
CA GLY A 253 -14.60 3.19 -19.27
C GLY A 253 -15.83 4.01 -18.86
N SER A 254 -16.62 4.44 -19.86
CA SER A 254 -17.86 5.20 -19.63
C SER A 254 -19.03 4.26 -19.38
N ALA A 255 -19.79 4.50 -18.31
CA ALA A 255 -21.05 3.82 -18.05
C ALA A 255 -22.24 4.44 -18.83
N ALA A 256 -21.99 5.49 -19.66
CA ALA A 256 -23.01 6.09 -20.50
C ALA A 256 -23.43 5.11 -21.58
N SER A 257 -24.69 4.68 -21.56
CA SER A 257 -25.31 3.99 -22.70
C SER A 257 -25.53 4.99 -23.82
N PRO A 258 -25.21 4.67 -25.07
CA PRO A 258 -25.76 5.40 -26.20
C PRO A 258 -27.29 5.28 -26.13
N GLY A 259 -27.97 6.41 -25.97
CA GLY A 259 -29.44 6.49 -25.95
C GLY A 259 -30.06 6.03 -27.27
#